data_23c007db1a17cf19bb142b6e6e4bdb82
#
_entry.id   23c007db1a17cf19bb142b6e6e4bdb82
#
_cell.length_a   1.000
_cell.length_b   1.000
_cell.length_c   1.000
_cell.angle_alpha   90.00
_cell.angle_beta   90.00
_cell.angle_gamma   90.00
#
_symmetry.space_group_name_H-M   'P 1'
#
loop_
_entity.id
_entity.type
_entity.pdbx_description
1 polymer ?
#
loop_
_entity_poly.entity_id
_entity_poly.type
_entity_poly.pdbx_seq_one_letter_code
_entity_poly.pdbx_strand_id
1 'polypeptide(L)' 'MTFNDVEFKACPRCGVEPAIKDVRVRSLTEPNVMSVTCAACGMSNSIAWGSMGQASLEHAVAMLADSWNSR' A
#
# COMPACT_ATOMS: atom_id res chain seq x y z
N MET A 1 -0.15 8.11 9.80
CA MET A 1 -0.58 6.72 10.01
C MET A 1 0.58 5.79 9.76
N THR A 2 0.76 4.80 10.62
CA THR A 2 1.88 3.85 10.50
C THR A 2 1.35 2.45 10.21
N PHE A 3 1.94 1.80 9.25
CA PHE A 3 1.63 0.43 8.89
C PHE A 3 2.95 -0.35 8.74
N ASN A 4 3.07 -1.46 9.47
CA ASN A 4 4.29 -2.29 9.45
C ASN A 4 5.56 -1.47 9.67
N ASP A 5 5.52 -0.55 10.66
CA ASP A 5 6.61 0.37 11.01
C ASP A 5 6.99 1.36 9.92
N VAL A 6 6.14 1.54 8.92
CA VAL A 6 6.35 2.50 7.85
C VAL A 6 5.30 3.61 7.93
N GLU A 7 5.76 4.86 7.87
CA GLU A 7 4.89 6.02 7.97
C GLU A 7 4.19 6.33 6.65
N PHE A 8 2.87 6.47 6.69
CA PHE A 8 2.06 6.97 5.58
C PHE A 8 1.49 8.33 5.96
N LYS A 9 1.81 9.35 5.21
CA LYS A 9 1.32 10.71 5.46
C LYS A 9 -0.17 10.81 5.19
N ALA A 10 -0.82 11.80 5.78
CA ALA A 10 -2.21 12.11 5.46
C ALA A 10 -2.33 12.50 3.98
N CYS A 11 -3.52 12.30 3.41
CA CYS A 11 -3.77 12.66 2.01
C CYS A 11 -3.46 14.14 1.80
N PRO A 12 -2.63 14.50 0.81
CA PRO A 12 -2.24 15.88 0.60
C PRO A 12 -3.40 16.78 0.16
N ARG A 13 -4.47 16.20 -0.34
CA ARG A 13 -5.63 16.98 -0.79
C ARG A 13 -6.69 17.15 0.29
N CYS A 14 -6.88 16.14 1.12
CA CYS A 14 -7.98 16.11 2.09
C CYS A 14 -7.51 16.23 3.53
N GLY A 15 -6.24 15.93 3.82
CA GLY A 15 -5.73 15.87 5.16
C GLY A 15 -6.22 14.67 5.97
N VAL A 16 -6.91 13.74 5.32
CA VAL A 16 -7.47 12.54 5.96
C VAL A 16 -6.44 11.42 5.92
N GLU A 17 -6.32 10.68 7.00
CA GLU A 17 -5.40 9.53 7.02
C GLU A 17 -5.87 8.44 6.05
N PRO A 18 -4.93 7.82 5.32
CA PRO A 18 -5.30 6.78 4.37
C PRO A 18 -5.66 5.48 5.07
N ALA A 19 -6.43 4.65 4.38
CA ALA A 19 -6.72 3.28 4.80
C ALA A 19 -5.87 2.32 3.97
N ILE A 20 -5.34 1.27 4.60
CA ILE A 20 -4.55 0.25 3.92
C ILE A 20 -5.33 -1.04 3.86
N LYS A 21 -5.37 -1.64 2.68
CA LYS A 21 -6.01 -2.91 2.43
C LYS A 21 -4.98 -3.89 1.89
N ASP A 22 -4.84 -5.03 2.54
CA ASP A 22 -3.94 -6.09 2.14
C ASP A 22 -4.78 -7.28 1.69
N VAL A 23 -4.76 -7.55 0.39
CA VAL A 23 -5.49 -8.67 -0.20
C VAL A 23 -4.51 -9.76 -0.54
N ARG A 24 -4.63 -10.89 0.15
CA ARG A 24 -3.76 -12.05 -0.08
C ARG A 24 -4.47 -13.08 -0.93
N VAL A 25 -3.84 -13.45 -2.02
CA VAL A 25 -4.37 -14.43 -2.97
C VAL A 25 -3.70 -15.78 -2.70
N ARG A 26 -4.52 -16.83 -2.60
CA ARG A 26 -4.01 -18.20 -2.37
C ARG A 26 -3.63 -18.85 -3.69
N SER A 27 -2.77 -18.21 -4.44
CA SER A 27 -2.31 -18.74 -5.72
C SER A 27 -0.79 -18.70 -5.77
N LEU A 28 -0.20 -19.72 -6.40
CA LEU A 28 1.24 -19.76 -6.62
C LEU A 28 1.67 -18.86 -7.77
N THR A 29 0.73 -18.45 -8.60
CA THR A 29 1.02 -17.67 -9.81
C THR A 29 0.56 -16.22 -9.72
N GLU A 30 -0.37 -15.92 -8.82
CA GLU A 30 -0.89 -14.56 -8.65
C GLU A 30 -0.27 -13.88 -7.44
N PRO A 31 0.12 -12.62 -7.55
CA PRO A 31 0.67 -11.89 -6.43
C PRO A 31 -0.41 -11.44 -5.46
N ASN A 32 -0.01 -11.18 -4.22
CA ASN A 32 -0.85 -10.46 -3.28
C ASN A 32 -0.92 -9.00 -3.70
N VAL A 33 -1.97 -8.31 -3.31
CA VAL A 33 -2.13 -6.89 -3.62
C VAL A 33 -2.33 -6.10 -2.33
N MET A 34 -1.56 -5.04 -2.20
CA MET A 34 -1.71 -4.09 -1.09
C MET A 34 -2.06 -2.73 -1.68
N SER A 35 -3.04 -2.07 -1.08
CA SER A 35 -3.45 -0.74 -1.54
C SER A 35 -3.58 0.23 -0.39
N VAL A 36 -3.33 1.50 -0.68
CA VAL A 36 -3.56 2.61 0.23
C VAL A 36 -4.55 3.55 -0.44
N THR A 37 -5.59 3.93 0.28
CA THR A 37 -6.72 4.68 -0.29
C THR A 37 -7.13 5.82 0.65
N CYS A 38 -7.42 6.97 0.07
CA CYS A 38 -8.09 8.06 0.79
C CYS A 38 -9.59 7.93 0.61
N ALA A 39 -10.33 7.70 1.69
CA ALA A 39 -11.77 7.53 1.62
C ALA A 39 -12.51 8.81 1.24
N ALA A 40 -11.89 9.97 1.47
CA ALA A 40 -12.55 11.26 1.21
C ALA A 40 -12.52 11.65 -0.27
N CYS A 41 -11.40 11.44 -0.95
CA CYS A 41 -11.26 11.89 -2.34
C CYS A 41 -11.08 10.73 -3.34
N GLY A 42 -10.99 9.51 -2.86
CA GLY A 42 -10.84 8.33 -3.71
C GLY A 42 -9.45 8.11 -4.28
N MET A 43 -8.45 8.91 -3.88
CA MET A 43 -7.07 8.65 -4.32
C MET A 43 -6.59 7.32 -3.78
N SER A 44 -5.93 6.54 -4.63
CA SER A 44 -5.40 5.25 -4.20
C SER A 44 -4.13 4.89 -4.96
N ASN A 45 -3.30 4.10 -4.30
CA ASN A 45 -2.14 3.46 -4.90
C ASN A 45 -2.20 1.99 -4.53
N SER A 46 -1.67 1.14 -5.39
CA SER A 46 -1.60 -0.29 -5.10
C SER A 46 -0.28 -0.87 -5.57
N ILE A 47 0.10 -2.00 -4.98
CA ILE A 47 1.31 -2.71 -5.34
C ILE A 47 1.06 -4.22 -5.22
N ALA A 48 1.61 -4.97 -6.16
CA ALA A 48 1.62 -6.42 -6.12
C ALA A 48 2.90 -6.91 -5.44
N TRP A 49 2.79 -7.94 -4.61
CA TRP A 49 3.93 -8.45 -3.86
C TRP A 49 3.81 -9.95 -3.56
N GLY A 50 4.92 -10.55 -3.22
CA GLY A 50 4.94 -11.89 -2.64
C GLY A 50 4.77 -13.07 -3.59
N SER A 51 4.75 -12.83 -4.90
CA SER A 51 4.57 -13.90 -5.88
C SER A 51 5.92 -14.40 -6.38
N MET A 52 6.14 -15.71 -6.33
CA MET A 52 7.27 -16.37 -7.00
C MET A 52 8.63 -15.72 -6.74
N GLY A 53 8.89 -15.35 -5.50
CA GLY A 53 10.15 -14.72 -5.14
C GLY A 53 10.22 -13.23 -5.40
N GLN A 54 9.10 -12.60 -5.66
CA GLN A 54 8.99 -11.16 -5.79
C GLN A 54 9.21 -10.47 -4.44
N ALA A 55 8.96 -9.16 -4.39
CA ALA A 55 9.17 -8.35 -3.20
C ALA A 55 8.49 -8.94 -1.96
N SER A 56 9.15 -8.81 -0.81
CA SER A 56 8.56 -9.18 0.47
C SER A 56 7.51 -8.13 0.89
N LEU A 57 6.74 -8.47 1.92
CA LEU A 57 5.77 -7.53 2.50
C LEU A 57 6.44 -6.22 2.91
N GLU A 58 7.57 -6.30 3.59
CA GLU A 58 8.30 -5.11 4.04
C GLU A 58 8.71 -4.22 2.88
N HIS A 59 9.21 -4.81 1.82
CA HIS A 59 9.61 -4.08 0.63
C HIS A 59 8.41 -3.43 -0.04
N ALA A 60 7.31 -4.17 -0.15
CA ALA A 60 6.07 -3.66 -0.74
C ALA A 60 5.51 -2.48 0.05
N VAL A 61 5.48 -2.58 1.38
CA VAL A 61 5.01 -1.48 2.22
C VAL A 61 5.89 -0.24 2.04
N ALA A 62 7.20 -0.42 2.00
CA ALA A 62 8.13 0.70 1.81
C ALA A 62 7.92 1.38 0.45
N MET A 63 7.77 0.61 -0.61
CA MET A 63 7.52 1.15 -1.94
C MET A 63 6.17 1.87 -2.02
N LEU A 64 5.15 1.29 -1.41
CA LEU A 64 3.82 1.89 -1.40
C LEU A 64 3.82 3.21 -0.63
N ALA A 65 4.48 3.24 0.51
CA ALA A 65 4.61 4.45 1.32
C ALA A 65 5.37 5.54 0.56
N ASP A 66 6.47 5.18 -0.10
CA ASP A 66 7.25 6.12 -0.89
C ASP A 66 6.39 6.75 -2.00
N SER A 67 5.66 5.93 -2.73
CA SER A 67 4.76 6.39 -3.77
C SER A 67 3.66 7.31 -3.22
N TRP A 68 3.05 6.92 -2.12
CA TRP A 68 1.99 7.71 -1.49
C TRP A 68 2.50 9.02 -0.95
N ASN A 69 3.64 8.99 -0.26
CA ASN A 69 4.20 10.17 0.40
C ASN A 69 4.82 11.19 -0.57
N SER A 70 5.06 10.77 -1.82
CA SER A 70 5.65 11.62 -2.86
C SER A 70 4.65 12.55 -3.53
N ARG A 71 3.41 12.46 -3.19
CA ARG A 71 2.33 13.26 -3.82
C ARG A 71 2.28 14.71 -3.38
#